data_eb1f60805d6e0faadf2dd655bc012242
#
_entry.id   eb1f60805d6e0faadf2dd655bc012242
#
_cell.length_a   1.000
_cell.length_b   1.000
_cell.length_c   1.000
_cell.angle_alpha   90.00
_cell.angle_beta   90.00
_cell.angle_gamma   90.00
#
_symmetry.space_group_name_H-M   'P 1'
#
loop_
_entity.id
_entity.type
_entity.pdbx_description
1 polymer ?
#
loop_
_entity_poly.entity_id
_entity_poly.type
_entity_poly.pdbx_seq_one_letter_code
_entity_poly.pdbx_strand_id
1 'polypeptide(L)'
;EAVNLSINGTYFEAIQEKKVRAVNYPKVDFDPNQVKKDGGFTYTAGVDVYPEVELGEYFGIEYKEEKQEISKEELERVLRQERERKAVLVLKEDGCIELGNTVVFDFEGFVDGVAFEGGKAENYALEIGSGQFIPGFEEQMLGMKEGEERELNVKFPDEYHSENLKGKDAIFKVKVHEIKEKQIPELNDEFVLELELDGVKTKEEYEKHVEAELLKGKEAEAKKKREKA
;
A
#
# COMPACT_ATOMS: atom_id res chain seq x y z
N GLU A 1 11.14 -44.25 -41.38
CA GLU A 1 12.10 -43.99 -40.29
C GLU A 1 13.41 -43.42 -40.84
N ALA A 2 14.05 -44.03 -41.82
CA ALA A 2 15.35 -43.58 -42.38
C ALA A 2 15.29 -42.16 -42.94
N VAL A 3 14.22 -41.77 -43.64
CA VAL A 3 14.03 -40.43 -44.20
C VAL A 3 13.96 -39.38 -43.10
N ASN A 4 13.24 -39.63 -42.01
CA ASN A 4 13.12 -38.70 -40.89
C ASN A 4 14.46 -38.51 -40.14
N LEU A 5 15.25 -39.59 -40.03
CA LEU A 5 16.59 -39.52 -39.46
C LEU A 5 17.54 -38.65 -40.32
N SER A 6 17.47 -38.83 -41.66
CA SER A 6 18.28 -38.02 -42.59
C SER A 6 17.87 -36.55 -42.58
N ILE A 7 16.58 -36.24 -42.56
CA ILE A 7 16.07 -34.87 -42.49
C ILE A 7 16.54 -34.21 -41.21
N ASN A 8 16.38 -34.87 -40.04
CA ASN A 8 16.82 -34.29 -38.77
C ASN A 8 18.31 -33.98 -38.72
N GLY A 9 19.16 -34.90 -39.20
CA GLY A 9 20.61 -34.68 -39.24
C GLY A 9 20.99 -33.47 -40.10
N THR A 10 20.56 -33.50 -41.37
CA THR A 10 20.90 -32.45 -42.32
C THR A 10 20.26 -31.09 -42.02
N TYR A 11 19.08 -31.07 -41.37
CA TYR A 11 18.44 -29.83 -40.91
C TYR A 11 19.27 -29.11 -39.83
N PHE A 12 19.75 -29.86 -38.83
CA PHE A 12 20.58 -29.26 -37.81
C PHE A 12 21.90 -28.74 -38.31
N GLU A 13 22.55 -29.48 -39.25
CA GLU A 13 23.76 -29.02 -39.92
C GLU A 13 23.52 -27.74 -40.68
N ALA A 14 22.44 -27.66 -41.48
CA ALA A 14 22.09 -26.48 -42.27
C ALA A 14 21.81 -25.24 -41.39
N ILE A 15 21.11 -25.42 -40.24
CA ILE A 15 20.86 -24.33 -39.29
C ILE A 15 22.14 -23.82 -38.65
N GLN A 16 23.05 -24.70 -38.29
CA GLN A 16 24.35 -24.32 -37.74
C GLN A 16 25.23 -23.60 -38.78
N GLU A 17 25.31 -24.13 -40.00
CA GLU A 17 26.06 -23.51 -41.06
C GLU A 17 25.55 -22.10 -41.42
N LYS A 18 24.22 -21.93 -41.50
CA LYS A 18 23.56 -20.67 -41.81
C LYS A 18 23.40 -19.74 -40.61
N LYS A 19 23.77 -20.18 -39.40
CA LYS A 19 23.61 -19.45 -38.14
C LYS A 19 22.18 -18.94 -37.91
N VAL A 20 21.18 -19.72 -38.32
CA VAL A 20 19.79 -19.36 -38.23
C VAL A 20 19.31 -19.63 -36.81
N ARG A 21 18.66 -18.64 -36.16
CA ARG A 21 17.99 -18.80 -34.86
C ARG A 21 16.52 -19.15 -35.08
N ALA A 22 16.24 -20.45 -35.09
CA ALA A 22 14.88 -20.96 -35.23
C ALA A 22 14.07 -20.76 -33.94
N VAL A 23 12.82 -20.32 -34.07
CA VAL A 23 11.86 -20.13 -32.98
C VAL A 23 11.05 -21.40 -32.73
N ASN A 24 10.69 -22.09 -33.82
CA ASN A 24 9.81 -23.26 -33.79
C ASN A 24 10.44 -24.45 -34.56
N TYR A 25 9.80 -25.60 -34.47
CA TYR A 25 10.12 -26.77 -35.29
C TYR A 25 9.87 -26.48 -36.75
N PRO A 26 10.73 -26.97 -37.69
CA PRO A 26 10.57 -26.74 -39.11
C PRO A 26 9.30 -27.42 -39.66
N LYS A 27 8.65 -26.75 -40.57
CA LYS A 27 7.68 -27.39 -41.46
C LYS A 27 8.44 -27.98 -42.63
N VAL A 28 8.50 -29.32 -42.69
CA VAL A 28 9.23 -30.05 -43.73
C VAL A 28 8.27 -30.46 -44.84
N ASP A 29 8.61 -30.09 -46.05
CA ASP A 29 7.91 -30.51 -47.26
C ASP A 29 8.87 -31.28 -48.19
N PHE A 30 8.50 -32.47 -48.60
CA PHE A 30 9.24 -33.30 -49.53
C PHE A 30 8.32 -34.15 -50.37
N ASP A 31 8.73 -34.49 -51.63
CA ASP A 31 8.00 -35.36 -52.52
C ASP A 31 8.41 -36.82 -52.25
N PRO A 32 7.49 -37.67 -51.78
CA PRO A 32 7.77 -39.09 -51.49
C PRO A 32 8.25 -39.87 -52.74
N ASN A 33 7.87 -39.44 -53.95
CA ASN A 33 8.25 -40.12 -55.19
C ASN A 33 9.73 -39.90 -55.57
N GLN A 34 10.37 -38.89 -54.99
CA GLN A 34 11.79 -38.60 -55.23
C GLN A 34 12.74 -39.41 -54.34
N VAL A 35 12.19 -40.12 -53.34
CA VAL A 35 12.99 -40.93 -52.42
C VAL A 35 13.37 -42.26 -53.10
N LYS A 36 14.63 -42.43 -53.50
CA LYS A 36 15.16 -43.66 -54.05
C LYS A 36 15.95 -44.45 -53.01
N LYS A 37 15.93 -45.80 -53.15
CA LYS A 37 16.53 -46.70 -52.17
C LYS A 37 18.07 -46.51 -52.01
N ASP A 38 18.75 -46.03 -53.03
CA ASP A 38 20.21 -45.79 -53.07
C ASP A 38 20.53 -44.38 -53.62
N GLY A 39 19.59 -43.41 -53.53
CA GLY A 39 19.73 -42.05 -54.02
C GLY A 39 19.40 -40.99 -52.99
N GLY A 40 19.95 -39.82 -53.18
CA GLY A 40 19.59 -38.64 -52.40
C GLY A 40 18.18 -38.15 -52.70
N PHE A 41 17.58 -37.40 -51.80
CA PHE A 41 16.34 -36.68 -51.99
C PHE A 41 16.50 -35.23 -51.56
N THR A 42 15.65 -34.36 -52.06
CA THR A 42 15.61 -32.94 -51.67
C THR A 42 14.36 -32.66 -50.86
N TYR A 43 14.51 -31.90 -49.83
CA TYR A 43 13.39 -31.40 -49.04
C TYR A 43 13.51 -29.91 -48.78
N THR A 44 12.41 -29.27 -48.50
CA THR A 44 12.33 -27.87 -48.09
C THR A 44 11.90 -27.80 -46.64
N ALA A 45 12.69 -27.11 -45.80
CA ALA A 45 12.36 -26.87 -44.42
C ALA A 45 12.06 -25.38 -44.18
N GLY A 46 10.80 -25.05 -43.98
CA GLY A 46 10.37 -23.71 -43.58
C GLY A 46 10.48 -23.54 -42.08
N VAL A 47 11.18 -22.54 -41.61
CA VAL A 47 11.36 -22.27 -40.18
C VAL A 47 11.12 -20.79 -39.87
N ASP A 48 10.42 -20.53 -38.78
CA ASP A 48 10.26 -19.18 -38.28
C ASP A 48 11.54 -18.77 -37.56
N VAL A 49 12.04 -17.58 -37.87
CA VAL A 49 13.26 -17.04 -37.28
C VAL A 49 12.94 -15.83 -36.41
N TYR A 50 13.80 -15.55 -35.45
CA TYR A 50 13.70 -14.29 -34.72
C TYR A 50 13.89 -13.12 -35.69
N PRO A 51 13.02 -12.11 -35.64
CA PRO A 51 13.22 -10.93 -36.47
C PRO A 51 14.54 -10.25 -36.08
N GLU A 52 15.28 -9.77 -37.10
CA GLU A 52 16.39 -8.87 -36.82
C GLU A 52 15.83 -7.56 -36.28
N VAL A 53 16.23 -7.23 -35.06
CA VAL A 53 15.84 -5.97 -34.43
C VAL A 53 16.88 -4.92 -34.77
N GLU A 54 16.50 -3.99 -35.62
CA GLU A 54 17.29 -2.77 -35.82
C GLU A 54 16.99 -1.82 -34.66
N LEU A 55 18.01 -1.54 -33.87
CA LEU A 55 17.89 -0.53 -32.79
C LEU A 55 17.81 0.84 -33.47
N GLY A 56 16.72 1.58 -33.17
CA GLY A 56 16.64 2.98 -33.55
C GLY A 56 17.72 3.84 -32.89
N GLU A 57 17.70 5.14 -33.12
CA GLU A 57 18.60 6.07 -32.46
C GLU A 57 18.22 6.18 -30.98
N TYR A 58 18.94 5.47 -30.13
CA TYR A 58 18.75 5.47 -28.67
C TYR A 58 19.85 6.23 -27.91
N PHE A 59 20.83 6.78 -28.66
CA PHE A 59 21.84 7.69 -28.14
C PHE A 59 21.39 9.13 -28.35
N GLY A 60 21.65 9.98 -27.33
CA GLY A 60 21.36 11.40 -27.45
C GLY A 60 19.93 11.80 -27.06
N ILE A 61 19.19 10.93 -26.40
CA ILE A 61 17.90 11.30 -25.81
C ILE A 61 18.17 12.34 -24.72
N GLU A 62 17.80 13.58 -24.98
CA GLU A 62 17.92 14.66 -24.01
C GLU A 62 16.88 14.46 -22.89
N TYR A 63 17.34 14.17 -21.71
CA TYR A 63 16.51 14.13 -20.49
C TYR A 63 16.77 15.39 -19.67
N LYS A 64 15.72 16.17 -19.43
CA LYS A 64 15.77 17.27 -18.46
C LYS A 64 15.65 16.68 -17.06
N GLU A 65 16.74 16.65 -16.35
CA GLU A 65 16.75 16.27 -14.94
C GLU A 65 16.09 17.40 -14.14
N GLU A 66 14.87 17.18 -13.67
CA GLU A 66 14.22 18.09 -12.74
C GLU A 66 14.90 17.92 -11.38
N LYS A 67 15.52 18.99 -10.90
CA LYS A 67 16.07 19.02 -9.54
C LYS A 67 14.94 18.76 -8.56
N GLN A 68 15.06 17.68 -7.82
CA GLN A 68 14.12 17.36 -6.76
C GLN A 68 14.46 18.27 -5.55
N GLU A 69 13.53 19.14 -5.20
CA GLU A 69 13.64 20.00 -4.02
C GLU A 69 12.59 19.56 -2.99
N ILE A 70 12.94 19.65 -1.72
CA ILE A 70 12.00 19.40 -0.62
C ILE A 70 11.45 20.76 -0.18
N SER A 71 10.13 20.90 -0.20
CA SER A 71 9.51 22.11 0.35
C SER A 71 9.53 22.06 1.88
N LYS A 72 9.58 23.26 2.50
CA LYS A 72 9.52 23.35 3.97
C LYS A 72 8.26 22.71 4.53
N GLU A 73 7.14 22.90 3.85
CA GLU A 73 5.85 22.30 4.24
C GLU A 73 5.87 20.77 4.23
N GLU A 74 6.57 20.18 3.27
CA GLU A 74 6.73 18.73 3.17
C GLU A 74 7.61 18.18 4.31
N LEU A 75 8.70 18.87 4.61
CA LEU A 75 9.57 18.53 5.73
C LEU A 75 8.81 18.64 7.07
N GLU A 76 8.13 19.76 7.31
CA GLU A 76 7.33 19.98 8.52
C GLU A 76 6.24 18.92 8.68
N ARG A 77 5.58 18.53 7.59
CA ARG A 77 4.56 17.46 7.60
C ARG A 77 5.16 16.13 8.06
N VAL A 78 6.33 15.76 7.54
CA VAL A 78 6.97 14.49 7.92
C VAL A 78 7.46 14.54 9.37
N LEU A 79 8.09 15.62 9.78
CA LEU A 79 8.52 15.82 11.18
C LEU A 79 7.33 15.75 12.15
N ARG A 80 6.19 16.34 11.77
CA ARG A 80 4.96 16.26 12.55
C ARG A 80 4.44 14.82 12.64
N GLN A 81 4.43 14.07 11.53
CA GLN A 81 3.99 12.67 11.53
C GLN A 81 4.87 11.81 12.44
N GLU A 82 6.19 12.02 12.42
CA GLU A 82 7.10 11.28 13.32
C GLU A 82 6.85 11.59 14.80
N ARG A 83 6.59 12.85 15.13
CA ARG A 83 6.19 13.25 16.48
C ARG A 83 4.84 12.64 16.90
N GLU A 84 3.85 12.62 16.00
CA GLU A 84 2.54 12.00 16.23
C GLU A 84 2.65 10.51 16.50
N ARG A 85 3.60 9.81 15.87
CA ARG A 85 3.88 8.39 16.14
C ARG A 85 4.41 8.13 17.54
N LYS A 86 5.10 9.11 18.11
CA LYS A 86 5.67 9.06 19.47
C LYS A 86 4.78 9.74 20.50
N ALA A 87 3.56 10.15 20.12
CA ALA A 87 2.61 10.74 21.04
C ALA A 87 2.26 9.78 22.17
N VAL A 88 2.24 10.29 23.38
CA VAL A 88 1.86 9.56 24.58
C VAL A 88 0.44 9.94 24.97
N LEU A 89 -0.37 8.95 25.35
CA LEU A 89 -1.70 9.19 25.88
C LEU A 89 -1.57 9.55 27.37
N VAL A 90 -1.95 10.77 27.72
CA VAL A 90 -2.00 11.27 29.09
C VAL A 90 -3.44 11.48 29.53
N LEU A 91 -3.72 11.26 30.82
CA LEU A 91 -5.03 11.55 31.39
C LEU A 91 -5.30 13.05 31.32
N LYS A 92 -6.50 13.42 30.87
CA LYS A 92 -6.99 14.78 30.85
C LYS A 92 -7.84 14.99 32.12
N GLU A 93 -7.20 15.41 33.22
CA GLU A 93 -7.83 15.51 34.55
C GLU A 93 -8.97 16.54 34.59
N ASP A 94 -8.83 17.64 33.84
CA ASP A 94 -9.82 18.69 33.74
C ASP A 94 -10.23 18.95 32.31
N GLY A 95 -11.46 18.64 31.94
CA GLY A 95 -11.94 18.95 30.61
C GLY A 95 -13.13 18.11 30.16
N CYS A 96 -13.50 18.32 28.94
CA CYS A 96 -14.53 17.55 28.27
C CYS A 96 -13.93 16.79 27.10
N ILE A 97 -14.68 15.83 26.59
CA ILE A 97 -14.34 15.06 25.40
C ILE A 97 -14.27 15.98 24.19
N GLU A 98 -13.14 15.95 23.48
CA GLU A 98 -12.87 16.67 22.24
C GLU A 98 -12.46 15.70 21.13
N LEU A 99 -12.49 16.15 19.87
CA LEU A 99 -12.01 15.36 18.73
C LEU A 99 -10.53 14.99 18.92
N GLY A 100 -10.20 13.72 18.68
CA GLY A 100 -8.85 13.18 18.83
C GLY A 100 -8.53 12.71 20.25
N ASN A 101 -9.41 12.91 21.24
CA ASN A 101 -9.25 12.31 22.55
C ASN A 101 -9.52 10.79 22.49
N THR A 102 -8.81 10.01 23.28
CA THR A 102 -9.12 8.61 23.53
C THR A 102 -9.93 8.50 24.82
N VAL A 103 -11.15 8.01 24.70
CA VAL A 103 -12.08 7.91 25.83
C VAL A 103 -12.24 6.46 26.22
N VAL A 104 -12.14 6.16 27.52
CA VAL A 104 -12.48 4.85 28.08
C VAL A 104 -13.86 4.96 28.71
N PHE A 105 -14.78 4.14 28.24
CA PHE A 105 -16.19 4.20 28.67
C PHE A 105 -16.86 2.85 28.61
N ASP A 106 -17.97 2.74 29.35
CA ASP A 106 -18.92 1.64 29.22
C ASP A 106 -20.06 2.06 28.32
N PHE A 107 -20.61 1.13 27.58
CA PHE A 107 -21.84 1.36 26.83
C PHE A 107 -22.77 0.15 26.86
N GLU A 108 -24.06 0.41 26.77
CA GLU A 108 -25.08 -0.61 26.58
C GLU A 108 -26.16 -0.07 25.64
N GLY A 109 -26.37 -0.76 24.52
CA GLY A 109 -27.27 -0.38 23.44
C GLY A 109 -28.63 -1.10 23.54
N PHE A 110 -29.70 -0.36 23.28
CA PHE A 110 -31.06 -0.84 23.25
C PHE A 110 -31.74 -0.48 21.94
N VAL A 111 -32.44 -1.43 21.35
CA VAL A 111 -33.34 -1.22 20.22
C VAL A 111 -34.75 -1.62 20.67
N ASP A 112 -35.72 -0.73 20.45
CA ASP A 112 -37.10 -0.94 20.93
C ASP A 112 -37.19 -1.27 22.43
N GLY A 113 -36.27 -0.74 23.25
CA GLY A 113 -36.18 -0.96 24.67
C GLY A 113 -35.58 -2.29 25.11
N VAL A 114 -35.09 -3.11 24.17
CA VAL A 114 -34.46 -4.41 24.40
C VAL A 114 -32.97 -4.32 24.11
N ALA A 115 -32.12 -4.76 25.05
CA ALA A 115 -30.69 -4.86 24.82
C ALA A 115 -30.39 -5.90 23.74
N PHE A 116 -29.48 -5.58 22.82
CA PHE A 116 -29.11 -6.47 21.70
C PHE A 116 -27.71 -7.04 21.90
N GLU A 117 -27.48 -8.20 21.32
CA GLU A 117 -26.20 -8.90 21.37
C GLU A 117 -25.11 -8.10 20.65
N GLY A 118 -23.96 -7.91 21.31
CA GLY A 118 -22.87 -7.05 20.81
C GLY A 118 -23.06 -5.55 21.07
N GLY A 119 -24.18 -5.15 21.68
CA GLY A 119 -24.45 -3.76 22.05
C GLY A 119 -23.87 -3.31 23.38
N LYS A 120 -23.14 -4.18 24.12
CA LYS A 120 -22.57 -3.87 25.41
C LYS A 120 -21.08 -4.13 25.48
N ALA A 121 -20.32 -3.19 26.02
CA ALA A 121 -18.95 -3.39 26.45
C ALA A 121 -18.62 -2.54 27.66
N GLU A 122 -17.64 -2.98 28.43
CA GLU A 122 -17.12 -2.28 29.61
C GLU A 122 -15.65 -1.92 29.37
N ASN A 123 -15.24 -0.75 29.83
CA ASN A 123 -13.89 -0.20 29.67
C ASN A 123 -13.42 -0.18 28.20
N TYR A 124 -14.30 0.15 27.27
CA TYR A 124 -13.97 0.25 25.86
C TYR A 124 -13.21 1.55 25.59
N ALA A 125 -12.08 1.44 24.89
CA ALA A 125 -11.27 2.59 24.50
C ALA A 125 -11.57 2.98 23.05
N LEU A 126 -11.97 4.22 22.81
CA LEU A 126 -12.30 4.76 21.50
C LEU A 126 -11.61 6.12 21.30
N GLU A 127 -10.98 6.29 20.15
CA GLU A 127 -10.53 7.61 19.69
C GLU A 127 -11.70 8.34 19.04
N ILE A 128 -12.10 9.47 19.62
CA ILE A 128 -13.23 10.27 19.15
C ILE A 128 -12.88 10.95 17.81
N GLY A 129 -13.69 10.72 16.82
CA GLY A 129 -13.45 11.15 15.42
C GLY A 129 -12.84 10.07 14.54
N SER A 130 -12.62 8.86 15.07
CA SER A 130 -12.10 7.73 14.29
C SER A 130 -13.12 7.12 13.32
N GLY A 131 -14.41 7.35 13.54
CA GLY A 131 -15.50 6.77 12.75
C GLY A 131 -15.68 5.26 12.97
N GLN A 132 -15.19 4.71 14.06
CA GLN A 132 -15.35 3.29 14.38
C GLN A 132 -16.76 2.91 14.83
N PHE A 133 -17.48 3.88 15.39
CA PHE A 133 -18.87 3.72 15.79
C PHE A 133 -19.83 4.21 14.70
N ILE A 134 -21.11 3.89 14.90
CA ILE A 134 -22.18 4.33 14.00
C ILE A 134 -22.28 5.87 14.01
N PRO A 135 -22.66 6.49 12.88
CA PRO A 135 -22.78 7.95 12.78
C PRO A 135 -23.68 8.53 13.87
N GLY A 136 -23.28 9.65 14.44
CA GLY A 136 -23.99 10.33 15.53
C GLY A 136 -23.62 9.85 16.93
N PHE A 137 -22.86 8.75 17.07
CA PHE A 137 -22.44 8.25 18.39
C PHE A 137 -21.30 9.10 18.96
N GLU A 138 -20.21 9.22 18.22
CA GLU A 138 -19.01 9.95 18.64
C GLU A 138 -19.30 11.45 18.79
N GLU A 139 -20.12 12.00 17.89
CA GLU A 139 -20.52 13.41 17.94
C GLU A 139 -21.33 13.76 19.19
N GLN A 140 -22.18 12.85 19.67
CA GLN A 140 -22.97 13.08 20.87
C GLN A 140 -22.17 12.89 22.17
N MET A 141 -21.01 12.21 22.09
CA MET A 141 -20.07 12.10 23.20
C MET A 141 -19.27 13.39 23.42
N LEU A 142 -19.15 14.24 22.39
CA LEU A 142 -18.43 15.50 22.52
C LEU A 142 -19.02 16.35 23.66
N GLY A 143 -18.13 16.95 24.44
CA GLY A 143 -18.50 17.78 25.60
C GLY A 143 -18.87 17.02 26.86
N MET A 144 -18.91 15.66 26.86
CA MET A 144 -19.05 14.87 28.09
C MET A 144 -17.78 14.97 28.94
N LYS A 145 -17.96 14.82 30.24
CA LYS A 145 -16.88 14.84 31.24
C LYS A 145 -16.63 13.44 31.80
N GLU A 146 -15.50 13.28 32.45
CA GLU A 146 -15.20 12.09 33.24
C GLU A 146 -16.27 11.84 34.30
N GLY A 147 -16.72 10.59 34.44
CA GLY A 147 -17.79 10.16 35.30
C GLY A 147 -19.21 10.49 34.83
N GLU A 148 -19.38 11.19 33.72
CA GLU A 148 -20.71 11.53 33.16
C GLU A 148 -21.37 10.32 32.52
N GLU A 149 -22.69 10.21 32.76
CA GLU A 149 -23.55 9.23 32.10
C GLU A 149 -24.51 9.96 31.16
N ARG A 150 -24.64 9.46 29.93
CA ARG A 150 -25.55 10.07 28.94
C ARG A 150 -26.22 8.99 28.10
N GLU A 151 -27.44 9.24 27.67
CA GLU A 151 -28.13 8.45 26.69
C GLU A 151 -27.92 9.07 25.30
N LEU A 152 -27.34 8.28 24.36
CA LEU A 152 -27.10 8.71 23.01
C LEU A 152 -28.17 8.09 22.11
N ASN A 153 -28.85 8.94 21.33
CA ASN A 153 -29.89 8.51 20.40
C ASN A 153 -29.25 8.46 18.99
N VAL A 154 -29.09 7.28 18.46
CA VAL A 154 -28.42 7.05 17.18
C VAL A 154 -29.23 6.14 16.29
N LYS A 155 -29.00 6.23 14.99
CA LYS A 155 -29.67 5.38 14.00
C LYS A 155 -28.65 4.52 13.28
N PHE A 156 -28.92 3.22 13.22
CA PHE A 156 -28.10 2.30 12.44
C PHE A 156 -28.19 2.61 10.94
N PRO A 157 -27.09 2.57 10.19
CA PRO A 157 -27.12 2.69 8.74
C PRO A 157 -27.96 1.60 8.08
N ASP A 158 -28.55 1.93 6.93
CA ASP A 158 -29.36 0.97 6.15
C ASP A 158 -28.51 -0.20 5.60
N GLU A 159 -27.19 0.00 5.45
CA GLU A 159 -26.23 -1.02 5.00
C GLU A 159 -25.47 -1.68 6.17
N TYR A 160 -26.03 -1.69 7.36
CA TYR A 160 -25.36 -2.30 8.51
C TYR A 160 -25.27 -3.83 8.35
N HIS A 161 -24.18 -4.44 8.83
CA HIS A 161 -23.92 -5.87 8.69
C HIS A 161 -24.96 -6.79 9.35
N SER A 162 -25.65 -6.33 10.41
CA SER A 162 -26.71 -7.07 11.09
C SER A 162 -28.08 -6.65 10.55
N GLU A 163 -28.78 -7.58 9.89
CA GLU A 163 -30.10 -7.32 9.31
C GLU A 163 -31.14 -6.89 10.34
N ASN A 164 -31.02 -7.38 11.58
CA ASN A 164 -31.93 -7.07 12.67
C ASN A 164 -31.81 -5.63 13.19
N LEU A 165 -30.70 -4.96 12.88
CA LEU A 165 -30.39 -3.61 13.36
C LEU A 165 -30.44 -2.55 12.24
N LYS A 166 -30.44 -2.94 10.97
CA LYS A 166 -30.47 -2.02 9.81
C LYS A 166 -31.59 -1.00 9.91
N GLY A 167 -31.23 0.28 9.79
CA GLY A 167 -32.16 1.42 9.76
C GLY A 167 -32.94 1.66 11.04
N LYS A 168 -32.67 0.90 12.13
CA LYS A 168 -33.35 1.06 13.40
C LYS A 168 -32.76 2.15 14.26
N ASP A 169 -33.61 2.79 15.04
CA ASP A 169 -33.18 3.71 16.08
C ASP A 169 -32.70 2.93 17.31
N ALA A 170 -31.59 3.34 17.89
CA ALA A 170 -31.03 2.74 19.08
C ALA A 170 -30.69 3.80 20.13
N ILE A 171 -30.82 3.42 21.37
CA ILE A 171 -30.42 4.24 22.51
C ILE A 171 -29.23 3.55 23.17
N PHE A 172 -28.12 4.26 23.29
CA PHE A 172 -26.94 3.78 23.99
C PHE A 172 -26.80 4.54 25.31
N LYS A 173 -26.74 3.81 26.40
CA LYS A 173 -26.33 4.33 27.68
C LYS A 173 -24.83 4.28 27.78
N VAL A 174 -24.21 5.42 27.93
CA VAL A 174 -22.77 5.58 27.97
C VAL A 174 -22.34 6.15 29.29
N LYS A 175 -21.28 5.60 29.90
CA LYS A 175 -20.65 6.09 31.11
C LYS A 175 -19.15 6.28 30.84
N VAL A 176 -18.69 7.50 30.94
CA VAL A 176 -17.28 7.88 30.72
C VAL A 176 -16.46 7.58 31.99
N HIS A 177 -15.36 6.84 31.84
CA HIS A 177 -14.42 6.55 32.93
C HIS A 177 -13.19 7.44 32.88
N GLU A 178 -12.54 7.51 31.73
CA GLU A 178 -11.29 8.25 31.53
C GLU A 178 -11.31 8.97 30.21
N ILE A 179 -10.75 10.17 30.22
CA ILE A 179 -10.47 10.93 28.98
C ILE A 179 -8.96 11.06 28.86
N LYS A 180 -8.40 10.63 27.74
CA LYS A 180 -6.97 10.72 27.45
C LYS A 180 -6.77 11.60 26.24
N GLU A 181 -5.76 12.45 26.29
CA GLU A 181 -5.33 13.25 25.14
C GLU A 181 -3.99 12.81 24.64
N LYS A 182 -3.78 12.94 23.33
CA LYS A 182 -2.49 12.68 22.70
C LYS A 182 -1.56 13.86 22.95
N GLN A 183 -0.60 13.70 23.82
CA GLN A 183 0.46 14.66 24.00
C GLN A 183 1.58 14.38 22.98
N ILE A 184 1.66 15.24 21.97
CA ILE A 184 2.68 15.16 20.92
C ILE A 184 3.95 15.81 21.49
N PRO A 185 5.06 15.06 21.60
CA PRO A 185 6.30 15.61 22.13
C PRO A 185 6.81 16.77 21.25
N GLU A 186 7.46 17.74 21.86
CA GLU A 186 8.13 18.81 21.11
C GLU A 186 9.36 18.27 20.40
N LEU A 187 9.63 18.82 19.20
CA LEU A 187 10.84 18.50 18.46
C LEU A 187 12.04 19.24 19.10
N ASN A 188 12.68 18.59 20.02
CA ASN A 188 13.87 19.04 20.73
C ASN A 188 14.98 17.97 20.69
N ASP A 189 16.13 18.27 21.24
CA ASP A 189 17.26 17.33 21.24
C ASP A 189 16.97 16.07 22.07
N GLU A 190 16.14 16.17 23.13
CA GLU A 190 15.74 15.02 23.95
C GLU A 190 14.90 14.04 23.13
N PHE A 191 13.93 14.55 22.36
CA PHE A 191 13.13 13.75 21.44
C PHE A 191 14.02 13.03 20.41
N VAL A 192 15.03 13.73 19.87
CA VAL A 192 15.95 13.15 18.87
C VAL A 192 16.79 12.03 19.48
N LEU A 193 17.25 12.20 20.72
CA LEU A 193 17.99 11.16 21.44
C LEU A 193 17.15 9.90 21.69
N GLU A 194 15.84 10.05 21.95
CA GLU A 194 14.90 8.94 22.11
C GLU A 194 14.65 8.14 20.82
N LEU A 195 14.97 8.73 19.66
CA LEU A 195 14.88 8.02 18.38
C LEU A 195 16.03 7.04 18.13
N GLU A 196 17.09 7.10 18.94
CA GLU A 196 18.29 6.23 18.88
C GLU A 196 18.91 6.14 17.47
N LEU A 197 18.92 7.26 16.72
CA LEU A 197 19.48 7.31 15.37
C LEU A 197 21.00 7.47 15.42
N ASP A 198 21.71 6.61 14.68
CA ASP A 198 23.17 6.67 14.59
C ASP A 198 23.65 8.01 14.01
N GLY A 199 24.44 8.74 14.82
CA GLY A 199 25.07 9.98 14.38
C GLY A 199 24.17 11.21 14.39
N VAL A 200 22.91 11.11 14.86
CA VAL A 200 21.93 12.21 14.93
C VAL A 200 21.61 12.46 16.41
N LYS A 201 21.95 13.64 16.93
CA LYS A 201 21.79 13.96 18.35
C LYS A 201 21.05 15.26 18.61
N THR A 202 20.95 16.12 17.62
CA THR A 202 20.29 17.41 17.73
C THR A 202 19.13 17.53 16.78
N LYS A 203 18.19 18.43 17.10
CA LYS A 203 17.07 18.78 16.24
C LYS A 203 17.52 19.15 14.82
N GLU A 204 18.57 19.97 14.69
CA GLU A 204 19.08 20.41 13.39
C GLU A 204 19.65 19.26 12.55
N GLU A 205 20.33 18.32 13.20
CA GLU A 205 20.86 17.12 12.54
C GLU A 205 19.72 16.20 12.09
N TYR A 206 18.67 16.10 12.88
CA TYR A 206 17.48 15.31 12.56
C TYR A 206 16.71 15.90 11.38
N GLU A 207 16.50 17.22 11.36
CA GLU A 207 15.84 17.89 10.22
C GLU A 207 16.62 17.63 8.92
N LYS A 208 17.95 17.74 8.93
CA LYS A 208 18.81 17.43 7.78
C LYS A 208 18.77 15.96 7.40
N HIS A 209 18.68 15.06 8.37
CA HIS A 209 18.57 13.63 8.13
C HIS A 209 17.27 13.29 7.41
N VAL A 210 16.14 13.81 7.89
CA VAL A 210 14.81 13.61 7.27
C VAL A 210 14.77 14.24 5.87
N GLU A 211 15.33 15.44 5.69
CA GLU A 211 15.44 16.09 4.39
C GLU A 211 16.22 15.23 3.39
N ALA A 212 17.34 14.67 3.81
CA ALA A 212 18.17 13.80 2.97
C ALA A 212 17.46 12.49 2.62
N GLU A 213 16.69 11.90 3.53
CA GLU A 213 15.88 10.70 3.25
C GLU A 213 14.75 10.98 2.27
N LEU A 214 14.05 12.08 2.45
CA LEU A 214 12.99 12.52 1.53
C LEU A 214 13.54 12.76 0.12
N LEU A 215 14.71 13.40 0.02
CA LEU A 215 15.39 13.64 -1.25
C LEU A 215 15.74 12.33 -1.95
N LYS A 216 16.36 11.39 -1.23
CA LYS A 216 16.67 10.04 -1.76
C LYS A 216 15.40 9.31 -2.23
N GLY A 217 14.30 9.44 -1.51
CA GLY A 217 13.02 8.85 -1.89
C GLY A 217 12.50 9.42 -3.23
N LYS A 218 12.50 10.75 -3.38
CA LYS A 218 12.10 11.43 -4.62
C LYS A 218 13.01 11.07 -5.80
N GLU A 219 14.32 11.03 -5.59
CA GLU A 219 15.27 10.63 -6.63
C GLU A 219 15.04 9.17 -7.07
N ALA A 220 14.77 8.27 -6.13
CA ALA A 220 14.45 6.88 -6.44
C ALA A 220 13.14 6.72 -7.22
N GLU A 221 12.11 7.51 -6.89
CA GLU A 221 10.86 7.55 -7.65
C GLU A 221 11.04 8.14 -9.05
N ALA A 222 11.79 9.22 -9.16
CA ALA A 222 12.13 9.84 -10.45
C ALA A 222 12.88 8.85 -11.34
N LYS A 223 13.85 8.12 -10.78
CA LYS A 223 14.58 7.06 -11.47
C LYS A 223 13.66 5.94 -11.97
N LYS A 224 12.75 5.45 -11.12
CA LYS A 224 11.77 4.42 -11.51
C LYS A 224 10.81 4.88 -12.62
N LYS A 225 10.39 6.16 -12.59
CA LYS A 225 9.56 6.74 -13.65
C LYS A 225 10.33 6.81 -14.97
N ARG A 226 11.61 7.17 -14.92
CA ARG A 226 12.51 7.23 -16.07
C ARG A 226 12.74 5.84 -16.72
N GLU A 227 12.86 4.79 -15.91
CA GLU A 227 13.05 3.42 -16.41
C GLU A 227 11.77 2.82 -17.03
N LYS A 228 10.61 3.43 -16.79
CA LYS A 228 9.31 2.99 -17.33
C LYS A 228 8.82 3.79 -18.54
N ALA A 229 9.42 4.94 -18.79
CA ALA A 229 9.14 5.80 -19.95
C ALA A 229 10.00 5.44 -21.13
#